data_ac658f14d879511490141c337ed8d212
#
_entry.id   ac658f14d879511490141c337ed8d212
#
_cell.length_a   1.000
_cell.length_b   1.000
_cell.length_c   1.000
_cell.angle_alpha   90.00
_cell.angle_beta   90.00
_cell.angle_gamma   90.00
#
_symmetry.space_group_name_H-M   'P 1'
#
loop_
_entity.id
_entity.type
_entity.pdbx_description
1 polymer ?
#
loop_
_entity_poly.entity_id
_entity_poly.type
_entity_poly.pdbx_seq_one_letter_code
_entity_poly.pdbx_strand_id
1 'polypeptide(L)'
;MVQPLLSLLQASYPYTERYDTATTGMIFLIVVIGVVGYMVQARLQSVFKKYSKVRFPGGLTGAEVAEKMLRDNNIHNVKVTHVKGHLTDHFNPQTMTVNLSDAVYGSDSVAAAAVAAHECGHAIQHAREYAPLKLRSQLVPAVQFASTAATWVIIAGLVLLAATQNEILCWIGVGMIAMSAIFSIVTLPVEYNASARALEWLEASRTMQGAQLVQAKEALSWAARTYLVAALSAVASVLYYVFLILGRRD
;
A
#
# COMPACT_ATOMS: atom_id res chain seq x y z
N MET A 1 -22.95 -23.02 51.81
CA MET A 1 -23.36 -23.60 50.54
C MET A 1 -23.00 -22.72 49.31
N VAL A 2 -22.21 -21.65 49.44
CA VAL A 2 -21.85 -20.71 48.38
C VAL A 2 -20.39 -20.86 47.90
N GLN A 3 -19.52 -21.51 48.72
CA GLN A 3 -18.08 -21.69 48.37
C GLN A 3 -17.79 -22.58 47.14
N PRO A 4 -18.55 -23.67 46.85
CA PRO A 4 -18.25 -24.45 45.64
C PRO A 4 -18.59 -23.73 44.32
N LEU A 5 -19.53 -22.78 44.35
CA LEU A 5 -19.89 -22.00 43.16
C LEU A 5 -18.83 -20.95 42.82
N LEU A 6 -18.21 -20.33 43.85
CA LEU A 6 -17.12 -19.38 43.66
C LEU A 6 -15.85 -20.04 43.10
N SER A 7 -15.53 -21.27 43.55
CA SER A 7 -14.38 -22.00 43.05
C SER A 7 -14.55 -22.47 41.59
N LEU A 8 -15.77 -22.79 41.15
CA LEU A 8 -16.09 -23.11 39.75
C LEU A 8 -16.03 -21.86 38.86
N LEU A 9 -16.42 -20.70 39.37
CA LEU A 9 -16.27 -19.43 38.69
C LEU A 9 -14.78 -19.01 38.57
N GLN A 10 -13.97 -19.26 39.61
CA GLN A 10 -12.53 -19.00 39.58
C GLN A 10 -11.73 -19.97 38.69
N ALA A 11 -12.17 -21.22 38.52
CA ALA A 11 -11.52 -22.19 37.64
C ALA A 11 -11.68 -21.87 36.15
N SER A 12 -12.67 -21.05 35.76
CA SER A 12 -12.86 -20.60 34.38
C SER A 12 -12.07 -19.33 34.04
N TYR A 13 -11.45 -18.65 35.04
CA TYR A 13 -10.73 -17.39 34.87
C TYR A 13 -9.42 -17.44 34.07
N PRO A 14 -8.56 -18.48 34.14
CA PRO A 14 -7.27 -18.43 33.44
C PRO A 14 -7.38 -18.45 31.94
N TYR A 15 -8.46 -18.98 31.37
CA TYR A 15 -8.67 -19.01 29.90
C TYR A 15 -9.20 -17.68 29.36
N THR A 16 -10.14 -17.06 30.07
CA THR A 16 -10.68 -15.75 29.68
C THR A 16 -9.61 -14.66 29.76
N GLU A 17 -8.76 -14.66 30.80
CA GLU A 17 -7.66 -13.69 30.93
C GLU A 17 -6.61 -13.82 29.81
N ARG A 18 -6.25 -15.05 29.41
CA ARG A 18 -5.26 -15.27 28.34
C ARG A 18 -5.79 -14.86 26.96
N TYR A 19 -7.07 -15.13 26.71
CA TYR A 19 -7.74 -14.72 25.46
C TYR A 19 -7.86 -13.20 25.40
N ASP A 20 -8.31 -12.55 26.47
CA ASP A 20 -8.42 -11.11 26.58
C ASP A 20 -7.06 -10.42 26.37
N THR A 21 -5.99 -10.99 26.93
CA THR A 21 -4.64 -10.44 26.80
C THR A 21 -4.14 -10.52 25.36
N ALA A 22 -4.33 -11.66 24.67
CA ALA A 22 -3.90 -11.82 23.26
C ALA A 22 -4.69 -10.91 22.31
N THR A 23 -6.01 -10.86 22.47
CA THR A 23 -6.89 -10.01 21.66
C THR A 23 -6.61 -8.53 21.91
N THR A 24 -6.42 -8.14 23.19
CA THR A 24 -6.05 -6.77 23.55
C THR A 24 -4.69 -6.39 22.97
N GLY A 25 -3.71 -7.29 23.03
CA GLY A 25 -2.40 -7.07 22.40
C GLY A 25 -2.48 -6.87 20.89
N MET A 26 -3.34 -7.62 20.21
CA MET A 26 -3.56 -7.48 18.76
C MET A 26 -4.28 -6.17 18.41
N ILE A 27 -5.28 -5.75 19.19
CA ILE A 27 -5.94 -4.46 19.01
C ILE A 27 -4.93 -3.34 19.21
N PHE A 28 -4.11 -3.42 20.26
CA PHE A 28 -3.05 -2.44 20.50
C PHE A 28 -2.07 -2.37 19.32
N LEU A 29 -1.63 -3.51 18.77
CA LEU A 29 -0.76 -3.56 17.60
C LEU A 29 -1.41 -2.88 16.38
N ILE A 30 -2.69 -3.14 16.10
CA ILE A 30 -3.44 -2.52 15.00
C ILE A 30 -3.51 -0.99 15.19
N VAL A 31 -3.79 -0.53 16.41
CA VAL A 31 -3.82 0.90 16.72
C VAL A 31 -2.45 1.54 16.50
N VAL A 32 -1.37 0.90 16.98
CA VAL A 32 0.00 1.38 16.76
C VAL A 32 0.33 1.47 15.28
N ILE A 33 0.02 0.44 14.49
CA ILE A 33 0.22 0.45 13.03
C ILE A 33 -0.60 1.58 12.38
N GLY A 34 -1.84 1.80 12.82
CA GLY A 34 -2.69 2.90 12.35
C GLY A 34 -2.08 4.28 12.63
N VAL A 35 -1.57 4.49 13.85
CA VAL A 35 -0.87 5.74 14.22
C VAL A 35 0.38 5.93 13.37
N VAL A 36 1.20 4.89 13.19
CA VAL A 36 2.40 4.93 12.33
C VAL A 36 2.00 5.25 10.90
N GLY A 37 0.92 4.65 10.38
CA GLY A 37 0.39 4.92 9.05
C GLY A 37 -0.02 6.39 8.87
N TYR A 38 -0.72 6.93 9.84
CA TYR A 38 -1.07 8.36 9.85
C TYR A 38 0.17 9.25 9.83
N MET A 39 1.17 8.94 10.66
CA MET A 39 2.43 9.70 10.70
C MET A 39 3.20 9.63 9.37
N VAL A 40 3.27 8.45 8.75
CA VAL A 40 3.91 8.25 7.44
C VAL A 40 3.19 9.05 6.36
N GLN A 41 1.85 9.00 6.34
CA GLN A 41 1.03 9.75 5.39
C GLN A 41 1.18 11.27 5.57
N ALA A 42 1.14 11.76 6.81
CA ALA A 42 1.35 13.17 7.13
C ALA A 42 2.76 13.65 6.71
N ARG A 43 3.76 12.81 6.93
CA ARG A 43 5.13 13.11 6.52
C ARG A 43 5.29 13.13 5.00
N LEU A 44 4.69 12.17 4.28
CA LEU A 44 4.66 12.17 2.82
C LEU A 44 4.08 13.47 2.28
N GLN A 45 2.91 13.89 2.77
CA GLN A 45 2.27 15.15 2.35
C GLN A 45 3.14 16.37 2.65
N SER A 46 3.78 16.42 3.84
CA SER A 46 4.70 17.49 4.22
C SER A 46 5.91 17.56 3.30
N VAL A 47 6.53 16.41 3.01
CA VAL A 47 7.72 16.30 2.12
C VAL A 47 7.33 16.67 0.69
N PHE A 48 6.20 16.19 0.19
CA PHE A 48 5.69 16.55 -1.13
C PHE A 48 5.43 18.06 -1.23
N LYS A 49 4.72 18.64 -0.25
CA LYS A 49 4.46 20.09 -0.19
C LYS A 49 5.74 20.93 -0.10
N LYS A 50 6.77 20.41 0.60
CA LYS A 50 8.08 21.08 0.68
C LYS A 50 8.77 21.09 -0.68
N TYR A 51 8.85 19.94 -1.36
CA TYR A 51 9.58 19.80 -2.61
C TYR A 51 8.79 20.19 -3.86
N SER A 52 7.48 20.41 -3.75
CA SER A 52 6.69 21.05 -4.80
C SER A 52 6.99 22.56 -4.95
N LYS A 53 7.69 23.16 -3.97
CA LYS A 53 8.14 24.55 -4.02
C LYS A 53 9.60 24.70 -4.49
N VAL A 54 10.32 23.61 -4.63
CA VAL A 54 11.71 23.60 -5.10
C VAL A 54 11.71 23.40 -6.60
N ARG A 55 12.14 24.44 -7.33
CA ARG A 55 12.25 24.36 -8.78
C ARG A 55 13.27 23.32 -9.20
N PHE A 56 12.91 22.62 -10.22
CA PHE A 56 13.77 21.68 -10.91
C PHE A 56 14.77 22.42 -11.81
N PRO A 57 16.09 22.18 -11.70
CA PRO A 57 17.08 22.99 -12.41
C PRO A 57 16.98 22.95 -13.93
N GLY A 58 16.47 21.87 -14.50
CA GLY A 58 16.24 21.71 -15.95
C GLY A 58 15.04 22.49 -16.49
N GLY A 59 14.20 23.06 -15.60
CA GLY A 59 12.97 23.79 -15.97
C GLY A 59 11.92 22.93 -16.66
N LEU A 60 12.09 21.61 -16.71
CA LEU A 60 11.14 20.69 -17.32
C LEU A 60 9.94 20.48 -16.38
N THR A 61 8.77 20.51 -16.95
CA THR A 61 7.54 20.10 -16.25
C THR A 61 7.50 18.58 -16.00
N GLY A 62 6.65 18.11 -15.10
CA GLY A 62 6.46 16.67 -14.90
C GLY A 62 6.10 15.93 -16.18
N ALA A 63 5.27 16.53 -17.05
CA ALA A 63 4.94 15.96 -18.35
C ALA A 63 6.18 15.80 -19.25
N GLU A 64 7.00 16.84 -19.35
CA GLU A 64 8.23 16.81 -20.15
C GLU A 64 9.28 15.83 -19.60
N VAL A 65 9.38 15.70 -18.27
CA VAL A 65 10.21 14.68 -17.61
C VAL A 65 9.73 13.28 -17.98
N ALA A 66 8.42 13.03 -17.90
CA ALA A 66 7.85 11.73 -18.28
C ALA A 66 8.11 11.40 -19.75
N GLU A 67 7.82 12.32 -20.66
CA GLU A 67 8.07 12.12 -22.08
C GLU A 67 9.56 11.87 -22.39
N LYS A 68 10.45 12.62 -21.73
CA LYS A 68 11.89 12.42 -21.90
C LYS A 68 12.32 11.04 -21.40
N MET A 69 11.85 10.61 -20.22
CA MET A 69 12.20 9.31 -19.63
C MET A 69 11.70 8.15 -20.49
N LEU A 70 10.48 8.24 -21.03
CA LEU A 70 9.93 7.24 -21.94
C LEU A 70 10.75 7.15 -23.23
N ARG A 71 11.11 8.28 -23.86
CA ARG A 71 11.97 8.32 -25.06
C ARG A 71 13.34 7.71 -24.79
N ASP A 72 13.99 8.10 -23.71
CA ASP A 72 15.33 7.61 -23.34
C ASP A 72 15.35 6.09 -23.09
N ASN A 73 14.20 5.50 -22.73
CA ASN A 73 14.00 4.06 -22.56
C ASN A 73 13.42 3.34 -23.79
N ASN A 74 13.32 4.01 -24.95
CA ASN A 74 12.75 3.50 -26.22
C ASN A 74 11.28 3.06 -26.09
N ILE A 75 10.49 3.74 -25.26
CA ILE A 75 9.06 3.48 -25.08
C ILE A 75 8.28 4.57 -25.81
N HIS A 76 7.73 4.23 -26.99
CA HIS A 76 7.03 5.17 -27.87
C HIS A 76 5.51 4.98 -27.92
N ASN A 77 5.01 3.89 -27.32
CA ASN A 77 3.61 3.50 -27.32
C ASN A 77 2.86 3.93 -26.04
N VAL A 78 3.53 4.64 -25.14
CA VAL A 78 2.94 5.19 -23.91
C VAL A 78 2.77 6.70 -24.07
N LYS A 79 1.57 7.21 -23.81
CA LYS A 79 1.25 8.64 -23.88
C LYS A 79 1.26 9.25 -22.48
N VAL A 80 1.71 10.50 -22.35
CA VAL A 80 1.60 11.27 -21.11
C VAL A 80 0.32 12.11 -21.16
N THR A 81 -0.54 11.98 -20.16
CA THR A 81 -1.84 12.64 -20.13
C THR A 81 -2.06 13.33 -18.77
N HIS A 82 -2.87 14.39 -18.80
CA HIS A 82 -3.29 15.11 -17.60
C HIS A 82 -4.58 14.51 -17.04
N VAL A 83 -4.63 14.35 -15.73
CA VAL A 83 -5.82 13.92 -14.99
C VAL A 83 -6.11 14.87 -13.84
N LYS A 84 -7.38 15.14 -13.56
CA LYS A 84 -7.80 16.00 -12.44
C LYS A 84 -7.55 15.29 -11.11
N GLY A 85 -7.19 16.06 -10.09
CA GLY A 85 -7.08 15.60 -8.73
C GLY A 85 -5.71 15.86 -8.12
N HIS A 86 -5.54 15.39 -6.89
CA HIS A 86 -4.29 15.49 -6.13
C HIS A 86 -3.81 14.08 -5.76
N LEU A 87 -2.56 13.75 -6.09
CA LEU A 87 -2.00 12.41 -5.88
C LEU A 87 -2.77 11.31 -6.65
N THR A 88 -3.25 11.63 -7.84
CA THR A 88 -3.94 10.70 -8.74
C THR A 88 -3.03 10.21 -9.87
N ASP A 89 -1.74 10.49 -9.74
CA ASP A 89 -0.71 10.08 -10.68
C ASP A 89 -0.65 8.55 -10.76
N HIS A 90 -0.62 8.00 -11.98
CA HIS A 90 -0.52 6.55 -12.18
C HIS A 90 -0.18 6.18 -13.63
N PHE A 91 0.50 5.07 -13.83
CA PHE A 91 0.59 4.40 -15.11
C PHE A 91 -0.60 3.45 -15.31
N ASN A 92 -1.29 3.56 -16.45
CA ASN A 92 -2.38 2.67 -16.83
C ASN A 92 -1.93 1.75 -17.98
N PRO A 93 -1.73 0.44 -17.74
CA PRO A 93 -1.28 -0.50 -18.75
C PRO A 93 -2.36 -0.85 -19.80
N GLN A 94 -3.65 -0.63 -19.49
CA GLN A 94 -4.75 -0.92 -20.43
C GLN A 94 -4.84 0.14 -21.52
N THR A 95 -4.69 1.41 -21.14
CA THR A 95 -4.74 2.55 -22.07
C THR A 95 -3.35 2.96 -22.55
N MET A 96 -2.29 2.37 -22.01
CA MET A 96 -0.89 2.73 -22.27
C MET A 96 -0.65 4.22 -22.05
N THR A 97 -1.03 4.71 -20.86
CA THR A 97 -0.90 6.13 -20.48
C THR A 97 -0.22 6.31 -19.13
N VAL A 98 0.68 7.28 -19.05
CA VAL A 98 1.14 7.88 -17.79
C VAL A 98 0.24 9.07 -17.52
N ASN A 99 -0.60 8.94 -16.49
CA ASN A 99 -1.58 9.95 -16.09
C ASN A 99 -1.00 10.76 -14.95
N LEU A 100 -0.85 12.07 -15.17
CA LEU A 100 -0.25 12.98 -14.18
C LEU A 100 -1.29 13.98 -13.68
N SER A 101 -1.34 14.17 -12.37
CA SER A 101 -2.26 15.06 -11.67
C SER A 101 -1.97 16.55 -11.93
N ASP A 102 -2.90 17.41 -11.53
CA ASP A 102 -2.74 18.88 -11.63
C ASP A 102 -1.45 19.38 -10.95
N ALA A 103 -1.05 18.75 -9.85
CA ALA A 103 0.15 19.14 -9.09
C ALA A 103 1.46 18.71 -9.76
N VAL A 104 1.41 17.79 -10.73
CA VAL A 104 2.59 17.16 -11.36
C VAL A 104 2.71 17.55 -12.82
N TYR A 105 1.64 17.48 -13.60
CA TYR A 105 1.68 17.59 -15.08
C TYR A 105 2.37 18.88 -15.55
N GLY A 106 1.93 20.04 -15.06
CA GLY A 106 2.47 21.35 -15.47
C GLY A 106 3.50 21.95 -14.53
N SER A 107 3.92 21.23 -13.49
CA SER A 107 4.83 21.75 -12.46
C SER A 107 6.30 21.44 -12.80
N ASP A 108 7.17 22.45 -12.66
CA ASP A 108 8.64 22.37 -12.82
C ASP A 108 9.37 22.07 -11.48
N SER A 109 8.69 21.42 -10.54
CA SER A 109 9.23 21.15 -9.21
C SER A 109 9.95 19.80 -9.10
N VAL A 110 10.85 19.69 -8.11
CA VAL A 110 11.53 18.42 -7.78
C VAL A 110 10.54 17.31 -7.45
N ALA A 111 9.46 17.62 -6.73
CA ALA A 111 8.42 16.64 -6.42
C ALA A 111 7.71 16.16 -7.68
N ALA A 112 7.34 17.06 -8.59
CA ALA A 112 6.68 16.72 -9.85
C ALA A 112 7.57 15.85 -10.74
N ALA A 113 8.85 16.21 -10.89
CA ALA A 113 9.80 15.42 -11.66
C ALA A 113 10.01 14.02 -11.08
N ALA A 114 10.08 13.89 -9.73
CA ALA A 114 10.23 12.61 -9.05
C ALA A 114 9.01 11.69 -9.25
N VAL A 115 7.79 12.23 -9.11
CA VAL A 115 6.54 11.47 -9.31
C VAL A 115 6.39 11.06 -10.78
N ALA A 116 6.58 11.99 -11.72
CA ALA A 116 6.49 11.71 -13.15
C ALA A 116 7.49 10.60 -13.58
N ALA A 117 8.73 10.66 -13.07
CA ALA A 117 9.72 9.61 -13.32
C ALA A 117 9.30 8.27 -12.67
N HIS A 118 8.68 8.29 -11.48
CA HIS A 118 8.18 7.09 -10.82
C HIS A 118 7.10 6.38 -11.65
N GLU A 119 6.12 7.12 -12.18
CA GLU A 119 5.08 6.56 -13.05
C GLU A 119 5.65 6.01 -14.35
N CYS A 120 6.69 6.65 -14.92
CA CYS A 120 7.46 6.09 -16.02
C CYS A 120 8.23 4.82 -15.59
N GLY A 121 8.65 4.72 -14.35
CA GLY A 121 9.23 3.49 -13.78
C GLY A 121 8.27 2.30 -13.93
N HIS A 122 6.98 2.49 -13.69
CA HIS A 122 5.94 1.47 -13.92
C HIS A 122 5.76 1.15 -15.41
N ALA A 123 5.81 2.16 -16.30
CA ALA A 123 5.76 1.93 -17.73
C ALA A 123 6.97 1.09 -18.23
N ILE A 124 8.16 1.36 -17.70
CA ILE A 124 9.37 0.58 -18.00
C ILE A 124 9.26 -0.85 -17.44
N GLN A 125 8.73 -1.03 -16.24
CA GLN A 125 8.45 -2.36 -15.67
C GLN A 125 7.51 -3.15 -16.59
N HIS A 126 6.45 -2.50 -17.08
CA HIS A 126 5.50 -3.11 -18.01
C HIS A 126 6.17 -3.50 -19.32
N ALA A 127 6.90 -2.58 -19.95
CA ALA A 127 7.61 -2.81 -21.22
C ALA A 127 8.68 -3.92 -21.12
N ARG A 128 9.31 -4.07 -19.93
CA ARG A 128 10.33 -5.10 -19.66
C ARG A 128 9.76 -6.37 -19.01
N GLU A 129 8.44 -6.52 -18.98
CA GLU A 129 7.75 -7.70 -18.44
C GLU A 129 8.18 -8.06 -17.01
N TYR A 130 8.36 -7.07 -16.12
CA TYR A 130 8.80 -7.28 -14.75
C TYR A 130 7.86 -8.21 -14.00
N ALA A 131 8.34 -9.39 -13.59
CA ALA A 131 7.50 -10.47 -13.06
C ALA A 131 6.63 -10.08 -11.85
N PRO A 132 7.11 -9.30 -10.85
CA PRO A 132 6.25 -8.85 -9.75
C PRO A 132 5.10 -7.94 -10.21
N LEU A 133 5.28 -7.09 -11.23
CA LEU A 133 4.21 -6.27 -11.78
C LEU A 133 3.16 -7.12 -12.51
N LYS A 134 3.59 -8.13 -13.26
CA LYS A 134 2.67 -9.10 -13.89
C LYS A 134 1.82 -9.82 -12.84
N LEU A 135 2.46 -10.35 -11.80
CA LEU A 135 1.77 -11.03 -10.70
C LEU A 135 0.77 -10.07 -10.00
N ARG A 136 1.19 -8.85 -9.66
CA ARG A 136 0.31 -7.82 -9.11
C ARG A 136 -0.92 -7.61 -10.00
N SER A 137 -0.71 -7.43 -11.31
CA SER A 137 -1.79 -7.18 -12.26
C SER A 137 -2.78 -8.35 -12.38
N GLN A 138 -2.30 -9.58 -12.31
CA GLN A 138 -3.13 -10.78 -12.30
C GLN A 138 -3.96 -10.93 -11.01
N LEU A 139 -3.43 -10.46 -9.88
CA LEU A 139 -4.13 -10.52 -8.59
C LEU A 139 -5.24 -9.46 -8.47
N VAL A 140 -5.16 -8.34 -9.20
CA VAL A 140 -6.11 -7.21 -9.06
C VAL A 140 -7.58 -7.63 -9.11
N PRO A 141 -8.08 -8.42 -10.08
CA PRO A 141 -9.51 -8.76 -10.14
C PRO A 141 -9.95 -9.58 -8.92
N ALA A 142 -9.15 -10.56 -8.50
CA ALA A 142 -9.45 -11.40 -7.35
C ALA A 142 -9.43 -10.60 -6.03
N VAL A 143 -8.43 -9.72 -5.87
CA VAL A 143 -8.31 -8.86 -4.69
C VAL A 143 -9.43 -7.83 -4.62
N GLN A 144 -9.82 -7.25 -5.74
CA GLN A 144 -10.93 -6.29 -5.79
C GLN A 144 -12.25 -6.93 -5.34
N PHE A 145 -12.55 -8.14 -5.82
CA PHE A 145 -13.70 -8.90 -5.34
C PHE A 145 -13.56 -9.23 -3.84
N ALA A 146 -12.43 -9.80 -3.43
CA ALA A 146 -12.19 -10.20 -2.06
C ALA A 146 -12.30 -9.02 -1.08
N SER A 147 -11.66 -7.88 -1.37
CA SER A 147 -11.67 -6.71 -0.49
C SER A 147 -13.07 -6.11 -0.32
N THR A 148 -13.90 -6.14 -1.38
CA THR A 148 -15.29 -5.64 -1.32
C THR A 148 -16.19 -6.57 -0.50
N ALA A 149 -16.02 -7.88 -0.63
CA ALA A 149 -16.87 -8.86 0.02
C ALA A 149 -16.41 -9.26 1.43
N ALA A 150 -15.09 -9.17 1.73
CA ALA A 150 -14.50 -9.68 2.98
C ALA A 150 -15.21 -9.18 4.25
N THR A 151 -15.51 -7.89 4.34
CA THR A 151 -16.16 -7.30 5.51
C THR A 151 -17.53 -7.95 5.77
N TRP A 152 -18.34 -8.11 4.72
CA TRP A 152 -19.66 -8.72 4.84
C TRP A 152 -19.59 -10.21 5.16
N VAL A 153 -18.64 -10.93 4.55
CA VAL A 153 -18.41 -12.36 4.82
C VAL A 153 -17.97 -12.57 6.26
N ILE A 154 -17.06 -11.73 6.79
CA ILE A 154 -16.62 -11.79 8.20
C ILE A 154 -17.79 -11.51 9.14
N ILE A 155 -18.58 -10.46 8.91
CA ILE A 155 -19.74 -10.13 9.75
C ILE A 155 -20.74 -11.28 9.76
N ALA A 156 -21.11 -11.80 8.59
CA ALA A 156 -22.02 -12.95 8.48
C ALA A 156 -21.42 -14.20 9.15
N GLY A 157 -20.12 -14.42 8.99
CA GLY A 157 -19.39 -15.50 9.63
C GLY A 157 -19.43 -15.44 11.15
N LEU A 158 -19.22 -14.26 11.74
CA LEU A 158 -19.28 -14.07 13.20
C LEU A 158 -20.71 -14.28 13.75
N VAL A 159 -21.73 -13.85 13.03
CA VAL A 159 -23.15 -14.10 13.39
C VAL A 159 -23.45 -15.60 13.33
N LEU A 160 -23.05 -16.27 12.26
CA LEU A 160 -23.25 -17.72 12.10
C LEU A 160 -22.48 -18.51 13.18
N LEU A 161 -21.25 -18.11 13.45
CA LEU A 161 -20.42 -18.69 14.52
C LEU A 161 -21.09 -18.58 15.88
N ALA A 162 -21.67 -17.42 16.20
CA ALA A 162 -22.38 -17.22 17.46
C ALA A 162 -23.66 -18.08 17.58
N ALA A 163 -24.38 -18.29 16.46
CA ALA A 163 -25.64 -19.02 16.43
C ALA A 163 -25.48 -20.55 16.34
N THR A 164 -24.46 -21.03 15.61
CA THR A 164 -24.35 -22.45 15.21
C THR A 164 -23.01 -23.09 15.57
N GLN A 165 -22.05 -22.34 16.10
CA GLN A 165 -20.64 -22.75 16.33
C GLN A 165 -19.91 -23.16 15.02
N ASN A 166 -20.42 -22.75 13.83
CA ASN A 166 -19.79 -23.05 12.57
C ASN A 166 -18.85 -21.93 12.13
N GLU A 167 -17.56 -22.26 11.99
CA GLU A 167 -16.48 -21.32 11.71
C GLU A 167 -16.17 -21.15 10.20
N ILE A 168 -16.75 -21.98 9.33
CA ILE A 168 -16.35 -22.05 7.91
C ILE A 168 -16.42 -20.69 7.24
N LEU A 169 -17.48 -19.92 7.48
CA LEU A 169 -17.65 -18.61 6.86
C LEU A 169 -16.63 -17.58 7.38
N CYS A 170 -16.24 -17.66 8.65
CA CYS A 170 -15.15 -16.85 9.19
C CYS A 170 -13.82 -17.15 8.49
N TRP A 171 -13.49 -18.43 8.29
CA TRP A 171 -12.26 -18.82 7.59
C TRP A 171 -12.25 -18.40 6.12
N ILE A 172 -13.39 -18.42 5.44
CA ILE A 172 -13.54 -17.86 4.09
C ILE A 172 -13.21 -16.36 4.10
N GLY A 173 -13.76 -15.61 5.06
CA GLY A 173 -13.49 -14.18 5.23
C GLY A 173 -12.01 -13.89 5.52
N VAL A 174 -11.37 -14.70 6.37
CA VAL A 174 -9.91 -14.60 6.64
C VAL A 174 -9.11 -14.85 5.36
N GLY A 175 -9.49 -15.84 4.56
CA GLY A 175 -8.85 -16.10 3.26
C GLY A 175 -8.96 -14.90 2.31
N MET A 176 -10.10 -14.20 2.31
CA MET A 176 -10.30 -12.98 1.52
C MET A 176 -9.40 -11.82 2.00
N ILE A 177 -9.27 -11.63 3.32
CA ILE A 177 -8.35 -10.63 3.88
C ILE A 177 -6.89 -11.01 3.59
N ALA A 178 -6.54 -12.29 3.67
CA ALA A 178 -5.20 -12.79 3.36
C ALA A 178 -4.82 -12.53 1.89
N MET A 179 -5.77 -12.59 0.97
CA MET A 179 -5.55 -12.21 -0.44
C MET A 179 -5.09 -10.75 -0.56
N SER A 180 -5.71 -9.84 0.19
CA SER A 180 -5.30 -8.42 0.24
C SER A 180 -3.91 -8.24 0.87
N ALA A 181 -3.56 -9.05 1.87
CA ALA A 181 -2.23 -9.03 2.46
C ALA A 181 -1.16 -9.51 1.47
N ILE A 182 -1.41 -10.60 0.75
CA ILE A 182 -0.53 -11.11 -0.33
C ILE A 182 -0.35 -10.04 -1.41
N PHE A 183 -1.42 -9.41 -1.86
CA PHE A 183 -1.36 -8.33 -2.85
C PHE A 183 -0.49 -7.16 -2.37
N SER A 184 -0.66 -6.74 -1.11
CA SER A 184 0.14 -5.66 -0.53
C SER A 184 1.63 -6.02 -0.48
N ILE A 185 1.97 -7.26 -0.11
CA ILE A 185 3.36 -7.76 -0.10
C ILE A 185 3.95 -7.80 -1.51
N VAL A 186 3.19 -8.30 -2.50
CA VAL A 186 3.62 -8.34 -3.91
C VAL A 186 3.79 -6.94 -4.50
N THR A 187 3.04 -5.96 -4.01
CA THR A 187 3.14 -4.57 -4.44
C THR A 187 4.44 -3.91 -3.98
N LEU A 188 5.00 -4.28 -2.82
CA LEU A 188 6.23 -3.66 -2.30
C LEU A 188 7.40 -3.68 -3.29
N PRO A 189 7.86 -4.83 -3.82
CA PRO A 189 8.96 -4.86 -4.78
C PRO A 189 8.66 -4.09 -6.07
N VAL A 190 7.39 -3.99 -6.48
CA VAL A 190 6.97 -3.19 -7.64
C VAL A 190 7.24 -1.71 -7.39
N GLU A 191 6.79 -1.17 -6.28
CA GLU A 191 6.92 0.24 -5.93
C GLU A 191 8.38 0.65 -5.66
N TYR A 192 9.12 -0.19 -4.93
CA TYR A 192 10.55 0.06 -4.70
C TYR A 192 11.37 0.03 -6.01
N ASN A 193 11.07 -0.91 -6.91
CA ASN A 193 11.77 -1.00 -8.19
C ASN A 193 11.39 0.15 -9.13
N ALA A 194 10.12 0.60 -9.17
CA ALA A 194 9.72 1.78 -9.94
C ALA A 194 10.46 3.04 -9.45
N SER A 195 10.51 3.25 -8.13
CA SER A 195 11.25 4.36 -7.51
C SER A 195 12.76 4.29 -7.80
N ALA A 196 13.36 3.10 -7.74
CA ALA A 196 14.78 2.91 -8.04
C ALA A 196 15.08 3.28 -9.51
N ARG A 197 14.26 2.82 -10.47
CA ARG A 197 14.39 3.17 -11.89
C ARG A 197 14.25 4.67 -12.13
N ALA A 198 13.31 5.32 -11.43
CA ALA A 198 13.14 6.76 -11.50
C ALA A 198 14.41 7.52 -11.07
N LEU A 199 14.96 7.16 -9.90
CA LEU A 199 16.16 7.81 -9.36
C LEU A 199 17.40 7.54 -10.22
N GLU A 200 17.59 6.30 -10.67
CA GLU A 200 18.68 5.91 -11.56
C GLU A 200 18.64 6.71 -12.88
N TRP A 201 17.46 6.85 -13.48
CA TRP A 201 17.32 7.62 -14.71
C TRP A 201 17.52 9.12 -14.48
N LEU A 202 16.95 9.71 -13.41
CA LEU A 202 17.13 11.11 -13.06
C LEU A 202 18.61 11.48 -12.91
N GLU A 203 19.42 10.58 -12.31
CA GLU A 203 20.85 10.74 -12.12
C GLU A 203 21.63 10.53 -13.43
N ALA A 204 21.43 9.39 -14.11
CA ALA A 204 22.15 8.99 -15.31
C ALA A 204 21.93 9.96 -16.49
N SER A 205 20.72 10.46 -16.66
CA SER A 205 20.37 11.46 -17.68
C SER A 205 20.84 12.87 -17.34
N ARG A 206 21.49 13.05 -16.18
CA ARG A 206 21.86 14.35 -15.58
C ARG A 206 20.68 15.33 -15.45
N THR A 207 19.47 14.80 -15.51
CA THR A 207 18.25 15.58 -15.36
C THR A 207 18.17 16.15 -13.94
N MET A 208 18.61 15.38 -12.93
CA MET A 208 18.63 15.83 -11.55
C MET A 208 19.92 15.32 -10.85
N GLN A 209 20.58 16.19 -10.11
CA GLN A 209 21.84 15.85 -9.46
C GLN A 209 21.95 16.52 -8.07
N GLY A 210 22.91 16.05 -7.26
CA GLY A 210 23.23 16.67 -5.98
C GLY A 210 22.05 16.74 -5.01
N ALA A 211 21.78 17.93 -4.47
CA ALA A 211 20.76 18.13 -3.46
C ALA A 211 19.32 17.77 -3.95
N GLN A 212 18.99 18.05 -5.21
CA GLN A 212 17.66 17.74 -5.76
C GLN A 212 17.44 16.24 -5.89
N LEU A 213 18.45 15.46 -6.28
CA LEU A 213 18.33 13.99 -6.32
C LEU A 213 18.10 13.43 -4.92
N VAL A 214 18.75 13.96 -3.88
CA VAL A 214 18.49 13.59 -2.48
C VAL A 214 17.04 13.92 -2.07
N GLN A 215 16.52 15.07 -2.49
CA GLN A 215 15.15 15.49 -2.24
C GLN A 215 14.13 14.58 -2.96
N ALA A 216 14.39 14.23 -4.22
CA ALA A 216 13.56 13.27 -4.96
C ALA A 216 13.55 11.90 -4.28
N LYS A 217 14.74 11.42 -3.85
CA LYS A 217 14.88 10.17 -3.10
C LYS A 217 14.12 10.20 -1.77
N GLU A 218 14.16 11.31 -1.04
CA GLU A 218 13.39 11.47 0.20
C GLU A 218 11.88 11.38 -0.10
N ALA A 219 11.38 12.08 -1.12
CA ALA A 219 9.97 12.06 -1.50
C ALA A 219 9.50 10.64 -1.87
N LEU A 220 10.20 9.96 -2.77
CA LEU A 220 9.87 8.59 -3.20
C LEU A 220 10.02 7.56 -2.06
N SER A 221 10.98 7.76 -1.15
CA SER A 221 11.13 6.88 0.01
C SER A 221 9.95 7.00 0.98
N TRP A 222 9.40 8.20 1.20
CA TRP A 222 8.21 8.36 2.01
C TRP A 222 6.97 7.79 1.33
N ALA A 223 6.85 7.91 0.00
CA ALA A 223 5.80 7.25 -0.76
C ALA A 223 5.88 5.72 -0.61
N ALA A 224 7.05 5.12 -0.79
CA ALA A 224 7.25 3.68 -0.63
C ALA A 224 6.90 3.15 0.78
N ARG A 225 7.14 3.95 1.83
CA ARG A 225 6.76 3.59 3.22
C ARG A 225 5.26 3.47 3.43
N THR A 226 4.43 4.16 2.65
CA THR A 226 2.96 4.00 2.73
C THR A 226 2.54 2.58 2.33
N TYR A 227 3.16 2.01 1.32
CA TYR A 227 2.92 0.61 0.91
C TYR A 227 3.41 -0.39 1.96
N LEU A 228 4.54 -0.11 2.62
CA LEU A 228 5.02 -0.95 3.72
C LEU A 228 4.02 -0.98 4.88
N VAL A 229 3.51 0.20 5.29
CA VAL A 229 2.51 0.28 6.36
C VAL A 229 1.22 -0.44 5.94
N ALA A 230 0.78 -0.29 4.69
CA ALA A 230 -0.39 -1.00 4.16
C ALA A 230 -0.21 -2.53 4.24
N ALA A 231 0.97 -3.05 3.86
CA ALA A 231 1.28 -4.47 3.96
C ALA A 231 1.29 -4.96 5.42
N LEU A 232 1.92 -4.20 6.33
CA LEU A 232 1.91 -4.53 7.77
C LEU A 232 0.50 -4.53 8.36
N SER A 233 -0.33 -3.53 8.00
CA SER A 233 -1.73 -3.45 8.43
C SER A 233 -2.55 -4.65 7.94
N ALA A 234 -2.36 -5.05 6.68
CA ALA A 234 -3.06 -6.20 6.11
C ALA A 234 -2.67 -7.51 6.80
N VAL A 235 -1.37 -7.73 7.06
CA VAL A 235 -0.88 -8.91 7.80
C VAL A 235 -1.41 -8.91 9.24
N ALA A 236 -1.35 -7.77 9.94
CA ALA A 236 -1.88 -7.67 11.31
C ALA A 236 -3.38 -7.96 11.36
N SER A 237 -4.15 -7.52 10.35
CA SER A 237 -5.57 -7.84 10.25
C SER A 237 -5.83 -9.34 10.07
N VAL A 238 -5.06 -10.02 9.22
CA VAL A 238 -5.16 -11.49 9.08
C VAL A 238 -4.90 -12.17 10.42
N LEU A 239 -3.81 -11.82 11.09
CA LEU A 239 -3.44 -12.40 12.38
C LEU A 239 -4.53 -12.15 13.43
N TYR A 240 -5.07 -10.93 13.49
CA TYR A 240 -6.16 -10.60 14.40
C TYR A 240 -7.36 -11.54 14.25
N TYR A 241 -7.86 -11.73 13.02
CA TYR A 241 -9.01 -12.60 12.79
C TYR A 241 -8.69 -14.08 13.00
N VAL A 242 -7.48 -14.53 12.65
CA VAL A 242 -7.02 -15.90 12.96
C VAL A 242 -7.05 -16.15 14.48
N PHE A 243 -6.45 -15.25 15.27
CA PHE A 243 -6.46 -15.38 16.72
C PHE A 243 -7.86 -15.28 17.33
N LEU A 244 -8.72 -14.41 16.75
CA LEU A 244 -10.11 -14.27 17.18
C LEU A 244 -10.91 -15.57 16.99
N ILE A 245 -10.67 -16.32 15.92
CA ILE A 245 -11.37 -17.58 15.65
C ILE A 245 -10.78 -18.71 16.49
N LEU A 246 -9.45 -18.84 16.55
CA LEU A 246 -8.78 -19.92 17.27
C LEU A 246 -8.97 -19.82 18.78
N GLY A 247 -8.94 -18.62 19.34
CA GLY A 247 -9.10 -18.41 20.78
C GLY A 247 -10.50 -18.73 21.33
N ARG A 248 -11.47 -19.02 20.47
CA ARG A 248 -12.81 -19.47 20.87
C ARG A 248 -12.93 -20.99 21.00
N ARG A 249 -11.92 -21.74 20.55
CA ARG A 249 -11.93 -23.21 20.57
C ARG A 249 -11.52 -23.81 21.91
N ASP A 250 -10.89 -23.01 22.76
CA ASP A 250 -10.44 -23.38 24.11
C ASP A 250 -11.42 -22.84 25.18
#